data_d687f1067d18188aadd9a6c41f8b45dc
#
_entry.id   d687f1067d18188aadd9a6c41f8b45dc
#
_cell.length_a   1.000
_cell.length_b   1.000
_cell.length_c   1.000
_cell.angle_alpha   90.00
_cell.angle_beta   90.00
_cell.angle_gamma   90.00
#
_symmetry.space_group_name_H-M   'P 1'
#
loop_
_entity.id
_entity.type
_entity.pdbx_description
1 polymer ?
#
loop_
_entity_poly.entity_id
_entity_poly.type
_entity_poly.pdbx_seq_one_letter_code
_entity_poly.pdbx_strand_id
1 'polypeptide(L)'
;MITRPEILEGIRRHIQPIRRQENLKLLEIEPGHARLSIEITEECLNLYGNAHGGFLFSLCDIAAGMSTYAYEVVNVTQCAGINFVKGVNSGTVYVE
;
A
#
# COMPACT_ATOMS: atom_id res chain seq x y z
N MET A 1 -4.46 -10.83 -30.14
CA MET A 1 -4.79 -9.40 -29.99
C MET A 1 -6.03 -9.24 -29.09
N ILE A 2 -5.97 -8.33 -28.13
CA ILE A 2 -7.09 -8.06 -27.24
C ILE A 2 -8.00 -7.06 -27.93
N THR A 3 -9.27 -7.43 -28.14
CA THR A 3 -10.23 -6.57 -28.85
C THR A 3 -11.43 -6.17 -27.99
N ARG A 4 -11.66 -6.83 -26.86
CA ARG A 4 -12.80 -6.55 -26.01
C ARG A 4 -12.54 -5.26 -25.21
N PRO A 5 -13.44 -4.26 -25.33
CA PRO A 5 -13.24 -2.96 -24.65
C PRO A 5 -13.11 -3.06 -23.14
N GLU A 6 -13.89 -3.95 -22.50
CA GLU A 6 -13.83 -4.10 -21.05
C GLU A 6 -12.49 -4.64 -20.57
N ILE A 7 -11.81 -5.46 -21.38
CA ILE A 7 -10.48 -5.97 -21.04
C ILE A 7 -9.44 -4.86 -21.18
N LEU A 8 -9.52 -4.07 -22.26
CA LEU A 8 -8.62 -2.94 -22.46
C LEU A 8 -8.77 -1.90 -21.35
N GLU A 9 -10.00 -1.62 -20.94
CA GLU A 9 -10.25 -0.69 -19.84
C GLU A 9 -9.71 -1.21 -18.51
N GLY A 10 -9.87 -2.52 -18.26
CA GLY A 10 -9.31 -3.13 -17.07
C GLY A 10 -7.80 -3.02 -17.02
N ILE A 11 -7.13 -3.27 -18.16
CA ILE A 11 -5.68 -3.14 -18.26
C ILE A 11 -5.26 -1.69 -18.00
N ARG A 12 -5.95 -0.74 -18.62
CA ARG A 12 -5.62 0.67 -18.47
C ARG A 12 -5.71 1.11 -17.01
N ARG A 13 -6.75 0.69 -16.31
CA ARG A 13 -6.90 1.01 -14.88
C ARG A 13 -5.82 0.36 -14.03
N HIS A 14 -5.46 -0.87 -14.35
CA HIS A 14 -4.50 -1.63 -13.56
C HIS A 14 -3.08 -1.05 -13.64
N ILE A 15 -2.71 -0.49 -14.78
CA ILE A 15 -1.36 0.05 -14.98
C ILE A 15 -1.23 1.52 -14.63
N GLN A 16 -2.29 2.16 -14.16
CA GLN A 16 -2.19 3.54 -13.71
C GLN A 16 -1.27 3.64 -12.50
N PRO A 17 -0.49 4.72 -12.40
CA PRO A 17 0.34 4.90 -11.23
C PRO A 17 -0.49 4.93 -9.95
N ILE A 18 -0.03 4.19 -8.96
CA ILE A 18 -0.66 4.23 -7.64
C ILE A 18 -0.20 5.52 -6.96
N ARG A 19 -1.14 6.39 -6.68
CA ARG A 19 -0.83 7.67 -6.08
C ARG A 19 -1.37 7.79 -4.70
N ARG A 20 -1.63 8.35 -3.97
CA ARG A 20 -2.59 8.51 -2.89
C ARG A 20 -2.08 8.06 -1.57
N GLN A 21 -0.93 8.63 -1.22
CA GLN A 21 -0.48 8.55 0.15
C GLN A 21 -0.69 9.88 0.88
N GLU A 22 -1.46 10.81 0.29
CA GLU A 22 -1.70 12.11 0.89
C GLU A 22 -2.47 12.04 2.20
N ASN A 23 -3.30 10.99 2.35
CA ASN A 23 -4.04 10.80 3.60
C ASN A 23 -3.39 9.75 4.51
N LEU A 24 -2.13 9.43 4.25
CA LEU A 24 -1.35 8.56 5.13
C LEU A 24 -1.03 9.32 6.41
N LYS A 25 -1.38 8.73 7.54
CA LYS A 25 -1.19 9.35 8.85
C LYS A 25 -0.30 8.50 9.72
N LEU A 26 0.66 9.11 10.37
CA LEU A 26 1.46 8.46 11.38
C LEU A 26 0.74 8.61 12.72
N LEU A 27 0.29 7.48 13.27
CA LEU A 27 -0.48 7.48 14.52
C LEU A 27 0.42 7.27 15.73
N GLU A 28 1.37 6.37 15.63
CA GLU A 28 2.29 6.06 16.72
C GLU A 28 3.66 5.77 16.15
N ILE A 29 4.70 6.21 16.85
CA ILE A 29 6.08 5.86 16.50
C ILE A 29 6.93 5.83 17.76
N GLU A 30 7.71 4.77 17.89
CA GLU A 30 8.72 4.62 18.91
C GLU A 30 9.73 3.58 18.41
N PRO A 31 10.91 3.48 19.01
CA PRO A 31 11.90 2.49 18.56
C PRO A 31 11.30 1.09 18.52
N GLY A 32 11.31 0.50 17.32
CA GLY A 32 10.78 -0.85 17.10
C GLY A 32 9.29 -0.94 16.85
N HIS A 33 8.57 0.21 16.79
CA HIS A 33 7.12 0.21 16.58
C HIS A 33 6.67 1.44 15.81
N ALA A 34 5.81 1.23 14.81
CA ALA A 34 5.14 2.31 14.11
C ALA A 34 3.72 1.87 13.76
N ARG A 35 2.78 2.79 13.81
CA ARG A 35 1.41 2.55 13.41
C ARG A 35 0.93 3.67 12.51
N LEU A 36 0.44 3.29 11.34
CA LEU A 36 -0.03 4.20 10.31
C LEU A 36 -1.48 3.91 9.98
N SER A 37 -2.17 4.90 9.43
CA SER A 37 -3.49 4.67 8.85
C SER A 37 -3.58 5.34 7.49
N ILE A 38 -4.42 4.78 6.62
CA ILE A 38 -4.70 5.34 5.31
C ILE A 38 -6.12 4.99 4.90
N GLU A 39 -6.78 5.95 4.24
CA GLU A 39 -8.09 5.72 3.64
C GLU A 39 -7.90 5.12 2.26
N ILE A 40 -8.64 4.06 1.95
CA ILE A 40 -8.64 3.47 0.62
C ILE A 40 -9.55 4.30 -0.28
N THR A 41 -8.99 4.76 -1.40
CA THR A 41 -9.72 5.51 -2.42
C THR A 41 -9.73 4.71 -3.71
N GLU A 42 -10.55 5.11 -4.68
CA GLU A 42 -10.61 4.44 -5.99
C GLU A 42 -9.25 4.35 -6.65
N GLU A 43 -8.39 5.34 -6.42
CA GLU A 43 -7.07 5.39 -7.05
C GLU A 43 -6.11 4.33 -6.53
N CYS A 44 -6.44 3.69 -5.41
CA CYS A 44 -5.66 2.59 -4.86
C CYS A 44 -6.09 1.24 -5.43
N LEU A 45 -7.19 1.19 -6.18
CA LEU A 45 -7.83 -0.05 -6.58
C LEU A 45 -7.28 -0.60 -7.89
N ASN A 46 -7.16 -1.91 -7.96
CA ASN A 46 -6.80 -2.62 -9.18
C ASN A 46 -8.05 -2.87 -10.03
N LEU A 47 -7.88 -3.62 -11.13
CA LEU A 47 -8.98 -3.91 -12.04
C LEU A 47 -10.09 -4.74 -11.41
N TYR A 48 -9.81 -5.44 -10.31
CA TYR A 48 -10.79 -6.25 -9.60
C TYR A 48 -11.50 -5.48 -8.48
N GLY A 49 -11.18 -4.19 -8.32
CA GLY A 49 -11.81 -3.37 -7.30
C GLY A 49 -11.22 -3.53 -5.90
N ASN A 50 -10.04 -4.10 -5.79
CA ASN A 50 -9.31 -4.23 -4.52
C ASN A 50 -8.05 -3.39 -4.54
N ALA A 51 -7.59 -2.96 -3.37
CA ALA A 51 -6.33 -2.25 -3.27
C ALA A 51 -5.21 -3.10 -3.87
N HIS A 52 -4.32 -2.46 -4.65
CA HIS A 52 -3.16 -3.15 -5.20
C HIS A 52 -2.31 -3.75 -4.08
N GLY A 53 -1.86 -4.99 -4.28
CA GLY A 53 -0.95 -5.64 -3.33
C GLY A 53 0.32 -4.85 -3.14
N GLY A 54 0.88 -4.29 -4.22
CA GLY A 54 2.06 -3.45 -4.14
C GLY A 54 1.84 -2.19 -3.32
N PHE A 55 0.64 -1.60 -3.38
CA PHE A 55 0.27 -0.47 -2.55
C PHE A 55 0.27 -0.85 -1.08
N LEU A 56 -0.39 -1.96 -0.74
CA LEU A 56 -0.42 -2.44 0.65
C LEU A 56 0.99 -2.80 1.14
N PHE A 57 1.78 -3.43 0.28
CA PHE A 57 3.16 -3.79 0.63
C PHE A 57 4.01 -2.54 0.89
N SER A 58 3.83 -1.49 0.09
CA SER A 58 4.58 -0.26 0.30
C SER A 58 4.26 0.39 1.65
N LEU A 59 3.01 0.29 2.10
CA LEU A 59 2.63 0.78 3.43
C LEU A 59 3.35 -0.01 4.53
N CYS A 60 3.44 -1.32 4.36
CA CYS A 60 4.17 -2.17 5.32
C CYS A 60 5.65 -1.83 5.34
N ASP A 61 6.24 -1.58 4.16
CA ASP A 61 7.65 -1.19 4.07
C ASP A 61 7.90 0.15 4.75
N ILE A 62 6.99 1.11 4.56
CA ILE A 62 7.10 2.41 5.23
C ILE A 62 7.03 2.24 6.74
N ALA A 63 6.08 1.45 7.24
CA ALA A 63 5.94 1.23 8.68
C ALA A 63 7.19 0.56 9.27
N ALA A 64 7.72 -0.45 8.58
CA ALA A 64 8.94 -1.12 9.02
C ALA A 64 10.13 -0.17 9.05
N GLY A 65 10.28 0.65 7.99
CA GLY A 65 11.34 1.63 7.92
C GLY A 65 11.25 2.68 9.02
N MET A 66 10.04 3.16 9.32
CA MET A 66 9.82 4.15 10.38
C MET A 66 10.15 3.57 11.76
N SER A 67 9.73 2.35 12.02
CA SER A 67 10.00 1.71 13.30
C SER A 67 11.51 1.55 13.55
N THR A 68 12.28 1.30 12.49
CA THR A 68 13.73 1.20 12.57
C THR A 68 14.37 2.58 12.68
N TYR A 69 13.88 3.54 11.89
CA TYR A 69 14.41 4.90 11.90
C TYR A 69 14.25 5.57 13.27
N ALA A 70 13.24 5.16 14.04
CA ALA A 70 13.02 5.68 15.38
C ALA A 70 14.17 5.36 16.36
N TYR A 71 15.06 4.43 15.99
CA TYR A 71 16.30 4.22 16.73
C TYR A 71 17.40 5.23 16.35
N GLU A 72 17.05 6.22 15.52
CA GLU A 72 17.98 7.26 15.02
C GLU A 72 19.09 6.67 14.15
N VAL A 73 18.74 5.66 13.34
CA VAL A 73 19.68 5.01 12.41
C VAL A 73 19.14 5.09 11.00
N VAL A 74 20.06 5.19 10.03
CA VAL A 74 19.70 5.09 8.62
C VAL A 74 19.52 3.62 8.28
N ASN A 75 18.47 3.33 7.52
CA ASN A 75 18.19 1.95 7.14
C ASN A 75 17.67 1.89 5.70
N VAL A 76 17.82 0.73 5.07
CA VAL A 76 17.23 0.41 3.78
C VAL A 76 16.67 -1.00 3.84
N THR A 77 15.59 -1.23 3.12
CA THR A 77 15.01 -2.57 3.02
C THR A 77 15.89 -3.42 2.11
N GLN A 78 16.35 -4.55 2.62
CA GLN A 78 17.14 -5.48 1.84
C GLN A 78 16.27 -6.62 1.28
N CYS A 79 15.36 -7.12 2.09
CA CYS A 79 14.53 -8.27 1.72
C CYS A 79 13.24 -8.21 2.51
N ALA A 80 12.14 -8.59 1.86
CA ALA A 80 10.84 -8.63 2.52
C ALA A 80 9.94 -9.61 1.76
N GLY A 81 8.95 -10.14 2.47
CA GLY A 81 7.94 -10.99 1.87
C GLY A 81 6.58 -10.69 2.47
N ILE A 82 5.52 -10.95 1.72
CA ILE A 82 4.16 -10.70 2.17
C ILE A 82 3.22 -11.76 1.62
N ASN A 83 2.22 -12.12 2.40
CA ASN A 83 1.14 -12.99 1.97
C ASN A 83 -0.17 -12.26 2.09
N PHE A 84 -0.89 -12.13 0.98
CA PHE A 84 -2.18 -11.44 0.96
C PHE A 84 -3.27 -12.48 1.20
N VAL A 85 -3.99 -12.33 2.29
CA VAL A 85 -5.02 -13.31 2.69
C VAL A 85 -6.43 -12.81 2.46
N LYS A 86 -6.62 -11.50 2.26
CA LYS A 86 -7.94 -10.91 2.06
C LYS A 86 -7.81 -9.61 1.28
N GLY A 87 -8.74 -9.39 0.34
CA GLY A 87 -8.80 -8.13 -0.39
C GLY A 87 -9.38 -7.00 0.45
N VAL A 88 -8.97 -5.78 0.13
CA VAL A 88 -9.45 -4.56 0.76
C VAL A 88 -9.91 -3.62 -0.34
N ASN A 89 -11.14 -3.12 -0.26
CA ASN A 89 -11.70 -2.26 -1.30
C ASN A 89 -12.21 -0.91 -0.79
N SER A 90 -12.27 -0.68 0.51
CA SER A 90 -12.77 0.56 1.07
C SER A 90 -12.40 0.68 2.54
N GLY A 91 -12.63 1.86 3.09
CA GLY A 91 -12.44 2.12 4.51
C GLY A 91 -11.03 2.50 4.88
N THR A 92 -10.74 2.42 6.16
CA THR A 92 -9.44 2.75 6.71
C THR A 92 -8.60 1.50 6.90
N VAL A 93 -7.37 1.53 6.42
CA VAL A 93 -6.40 0.46 6.65
C VAL A 93 -5.40 0.93 7.69
N TYR A 94 -5.13 0.09 8.66
CA TYR A 94 -4.11 0.33 9.69
C TYR A 94 -2.94 -0.60 9.44
N VAL A 95 -1.74 -0.05 9.53
CA VAL A 95 -0.51 -0.82 9.35
C VAL A 95 0.33 -0.65 10.61
N GLU A 96 0.71 -1.77 11.17
CA GLU A 96 1.45 -1.77 12.43
C GLU A 96 2.57 -2.80 12.39
#